data_96f602c7fad213af2c8ca2eef6216891
#
_entry.id   96f602c7fad213af2c8ca2eef6216891
#
_cell.length_a   1.000
_cell.length_b   1.000
_cell.length_c   1.000
_cell.angle_alpha   90.00
_cell.angle_beta   90.00
_cell.angle_gamma   90.00
#
_symmetry.space_group_name_H-M   'P 1'
#
loop_
_entity.id
_entity.type
_entity.pdbx_description
1 polymer ?
#
loop_
_entity_poly.entity_id
_entity_poly.type
_entity_poly.pdbx_seq_one_letter_code
_entity_poly.pdbx_strand_id
1 'polypeptide(L)'
;MVGAPGLFRRSCLWGDCCTSFWEDAQADFPAGVGFVSIYSRTDGIVRWRSCLDEAAEQVEVRSSHIGMAVNAEVYRAIAATLEGLRAADAASRRSVKAPRRRHLRLAA
;
A
#
# COMPACT_ATOMS: atom_id res chain seq x y z
N MET A 1 -3.02 -22.01 37.02
CA MET A 1 -2.31 -22.07 35.73
C MET A 1 -3.13 -21.34 34.71
N VAL A 2 -2.77 -20.12 34.37
CA VAL A 2 -3.47 -19.32 33.37
C VAL A 2 -2.83 -19.67 32.03
N GLY A 3 -3.54 -20.46 31.20
CA GLY A 3 -3.09 -20.83 29.89
C GLY A 3 -3.02 -19.57 29.01
N ALA A 4 -1.86 -19.29 28.44
CA ALA A 4 -1.72 -18.28 27.42
C ALA A 4 -2.75 -18.53 26.29
N PRO A 5 -3.49 -17.50 25.83
CA PRO A 5 -4.37 -17.67 24.70
C PRO A 5 -3.53 -18.08 23.50
N GLY A 6 -3.76 -19.29 23.00
CA GLY A 6 -3.02 -19.85 21.88
C GLY A 6 -3.20 -18.98 20.64
N LEU A 7 -2.18 -18.19 20.34
CA LEU A 7 -2.10 -17.31 19.17
C LEU A 7 -2.13 -18.10 17.85
N PHE A 8 -1.98 -19.42 17.91
CA PHE A 8 -1.99 -20.31 16.74
C PHE A 8 -2.74 -21.61 17.09
N ARG A 9 -4.05 -21.58 16.92
CA ARG A 9 -4.78 -22.85 16.83
C ARG A 9 -4.47 -23.49 15.48
N ARG A 10 -4.11 -24.76 15.46
CA ARG A 10 -3.92 -25.51 14.20
C ARG A 10 -5.15 -25.43 13.28
N SER A 11 -6.34 -25.30 13.84
CA SER A 11 -7.58 -25.03 13.11
C SER A 11 -7.61 -23.70 12.35
N CYS A 12 -6.83 -22.69 12.77
CA CYS A 12 -6.74 -21.42 12.04
C CYS A 12 -5.81 -21.50 10.81
N LEU A 13 -4.87 -22.46 10.78
CA LEU A 13 -3.98 -22.66 9.62
C LEU A 13 -4.66 -23.44 8.48
N TRP A 14 -5.72 -24.21 8.79
CA TRP A 14 -6.37 -25.11 7.84
C TRP A 14 -7.91 -25.04 7.89
N GLY A 15 -8.46 -24.08 8.62
CA GLY A 15 -9.89 -23.92 8.79
C GLY A 15 -10.47 -22.74 8.02
N ASP A 16 -11.78 -22.77 7.81
CA ASP A 16 -12.54 -21.76 7.05
C ASP A 16 -12.40 -20.34 7.60
N CYS A 17 -11.98 -20.18 8.87
CA CYS A 17 -11.76 -18.86 9.47
C CYS A 17 -10.61 -18.05 8.84
N CYS A 18 -9.70 -18.70 8.11
CA CYS A 18 -8.57 -18.04 7.45
C CYS A 18 -8.77 -17.92 5.94
N THR A 19 -9.82 -18.53 5.38
CA THR A 19 -10.09 -18.50 3.94
C THR A 19 -10.36 -17.07 3.47
N SER A 20 -11.22 -16.34 4.16
CA SER A 20 -11.50 -14.93 3.85
C SER A 20 -10.26 -14.03 3.99
N PHE A 21 -9.41 -14.28 4.97
CA PHE A 21 -8.14 -13.56 5.12
C PHE A 21 -7.22 -13.76 3.92
N TRP A 22 -7.10 -15.01 3.42
CA TRP A 22 -6.27 -15.29 2.26
C TRP A 22 -6.89 -14.76 0.95
N GLU A 23 -8.21 -14.79 0.83
CA GLU A 23 -8.94 -14.17 -0.29
C GLU A 23 -8.72 -12.67 -0.30
N ASP A 24 -8.86 -12.00 0.84
CA ASP A 24 -8.61 -10.56 0.98
C ASP A 24 -7.14 -10.19 0.73
N ALA A 25 -6.21 -11.03 1.19
CA ALA A 25 -4.77 -10.81 1.00
C ALA A 25 -4.31 -11.01 -0.45
N GLN A 26 -5.07 -11.74 -1.26
CA GLN A 26 -4.80 -11.97 -2.69
C GLN A 26 -5.69 -11.13 -3.59
N ALA A 27 -6.63 -10.37 -3.03
CA ALA A 27 -7.50 -9.49 -3.81
C ALA A 27 -6.70 -8.33 -4.42
N ASP A 28 -7.17 -7.86 -5.57
CA ASP A 28 -6.61 -6.68 -6.20
C ASP A 28 -6.70 -5.46 -5.26
N PHE A 29 -5.66 -4.64 -5.29
CA PHE A 29 -5.62 -3.45 -4.45
C PHE A 29 -6.72 -2.46 -4.87
N PRO A 30 -7.47 -1.86 -3.93
CA PRO A 30 -8.60 -1.01 -4.26
C PRO A 30 -8.23 0.16 -5.17
N ALA A 31 -9.00 0.39 -6.21
CA ALA A 31 -8.79 1.50 -7.13
C ALA A 31 -8.85 2.85 -6.39
N GLY A 32 -7.93 3.75 -6.69
CA GLY A 32 -7.85 5.08 -6.09
C GLY A 32 -7.12 5.14 -4.74
N VAL A 33 -6.61 4.01 -4.26
CA VAL A 33 -5.70 3.96 -3.10
C VAL A 33 -4.27 3.86 -3.61
N GLY A 34 -3.36 4.70 -3.10
CA GLY A 34 -1.93 4.60 -3.42
C GLY A 34 -1.32 3.41 -2.68
N PHE A 35 -0.58 2.58 -3.41
CA PHE A 35 0.11 1.45 -2.85
C PHE A 35 1.62 1.58 -3.08
N VAL A 36 2.39 1.58 -2.00
CA VAL A 36 3.86 1.67 -2.03
C VAL A 36 4.45 0.55 -1.20
N SER A 37 5.35 -0.22 -1.80
CA SER A 37 6.11 -1.26 -1.12
C SER A 37 7.53 -0.78 -0.84
N ILE A 38 7.85 -0.59 0.43
CA ILE A 38 9.21 -0.22 0.88
C ILE A 38 9.90 -1.49 1.36
N TYR A 39 11.00 -1.84 0.74
CA TYR A 39 11.70 -3.09 1.03
C TYR A 39 13.22 -2.89 1.14
N SER A 40 13.90 -3.86 1.72
CA SER A 40 15.37 -3.91 1.79
C SER A 40 15.91 -5.27 1.39
N ARG A 41 16.94 -5.28 0.54
CA ARG A 41 17.66 -6.53 0.20
C ARG A 41 18.51 -7.04 1.35
N THR A 42 18.79 -6.20 2.33
CA THR A 42 19.55 -6.55 3.53
C THR A 42 18.65 -6.89 4.72
N ASP A 43 17.34 -7.00 4.49
CA ASP A 43 16.39 -7.53 5.46
C ASP A 43 16.69 -9.02 5.69
N GLY A 44 17.12 -9.38 6.90
CA GLY A 44 17.47 -10.76 7.25
C GLY A 44 16.25 -11.64 7.58
N ILE A 45 15.03 -11.10 7.63
CA ILE A 45 13.82 -11.80 8.07
C ILE A 45 12.87 -12.02 6.90
N VAL A 46 12.54 -10.96 6.15
CA VAL A 46 11.63 -11.03 5.00
C VAL A 46 12.43 -11.08 3.70
N ARG A 47 12.08 -12.01 2.83
CA ARG A 47 12.67 -12.05 1.50
C ARG A 47 12.19 -10.84 0.70
N TRP A 48 13.10 -9.98 0.28
CA TRP A 48 12.78 -8.77 -0.47
C TRP A 48 11.93 -9.02 -1.73
N ARG A 49 12.11 -10.19 -2.38
CA ARG A 49 11.28 -10.58 -3.55
C ARG A 49 9.80 -10.76 -3.22
N SER A 50 9.47 -11.10 -1.97
CA SER A 50 8.08 -11.21 -1.53
C SER A 50 7.42 -9.83 -1.29
N CYS A 51 8.22 -8.77 -1.31
CA CYS A 51 7.71 -7.39 -1.21
C CYS A 51 7.47 -6.75 -2.58
N LEU A 52 7.84 -7.45 -3.67
CA LEU A 52 7.60 -6.94 -5.02
C LEU A 52 6.16 -7.24 -5.44
N ASP A 53 5.43 -6.20 -5.80
CA ASP A 53 4.06 -6.26 -6.29
C ASP A 53 3.93 -5.33 -7.50
N GLU A 54 3.33 -5.81 -8.59
CA GLU A 54 3.19 -5.03 -9.83
C GLU A 54 2.27 -3.82 -9.66
N ALA A 55 1.34 -3.87 -8.71
CA ALA A 55 0.44 -2.76 -8.39
C ALA A 55 1.07 -1.70 -7.47
N ALA A 56 2.23 -2.00 -6.86
CA ALA A 56 2.90 -1.11 -5.93
C ALA A 56 3.99 -0.27 -6.59
N GLU A 57 4.11 0.99 -6.18
CA GLU A 57 5.35 1.75 -6.35
C GLU A 57 6.43 1.12 -5.46
N GLN A 58 7.57 0.78 -6.04
CA GLN A 58 8.62 0.02 -5.38
C GLN A 58 9.73 0.94 -4.88
N VAL A 59 10.02 0.93 -3.58
CA VAL A 59 11.08 1.73 -2.98
C VAL A 59 12.07 0.84 -2.24
N GLU A 60 13.29 0.74 -2.76
CA GLU A 60 14.37 0.02 -2.09
C GLU A 60 15.10 0.94 -1.09
N VAL A 61 15.28 0.46 0.13
CA VAL A 61 16.06 1.12 1.18
C VAL A 61 17.14 0.19 1.72
N ARG A 62 18.16 0.74 2.36
CA ARG A 62 19.20 -0.08 3.02
C ARG A 62 18.94 -0.13 4.51
N SER A 63 18.42 -1.27 4.98
CA SER A 63 18.11 -1.47 6.40
C SER A 63 18.01 -2.95 6.75
N SER A 64 18.22 -3.29 8.01
CA SER A 64 17.75 -4.56 8.57
C SER A 64 16.25 -4.47 8.83
N HIS A 65 15.60 -5.61 9.05
CA HIS A 65 14.16 -5.67 9.33
C HIS A 65 13.73 -4.74 10.48
N ILE A 66 14.38 -4.87 11.62
CA ILE A 66 14.09 -4.02 12.80
C ILE A 66 14.52 -2.58 12.55
N GLY A 67 15.63 -2.38 11.84
CA GLY A 67 16.17 -1.07 11.54
C GLY A 67 15.23 -0.21 10.67
N MET A 68 14.36 -0.81 9.86
CA MET A 68 13.39 -0.06 9.04
C MET A 68 12.50 0.87 9.88
N ALA A 69 12.16 0.46 11.10
CA ALA A 69 11.31 1.25 11.99
C ALA A 69 11.91 2.60 12.41
N VAL A 70 13.23 2.75 12.31
CA VAL A 70 13.97 3.97 12.71
C VAL A 70 14.86 4.50 11.57
N ASN A 71 14.68 4.02 10.36
CA ASN A 71 15.52 4.37 9.21
C ASN A 71 15.04 5.67 8.56
N ALA A 72 15.93 6.65 8.42
CA ALA A 72 15.61 7.94 7.82
C ALA A 72 15.23 7.82 6.32
N GLU A 73 15.75 6.83 5.58
CA GLU A 73 15.39 6.60 4.18
C GLU A 73 13.93 6.15 4.07
N VAL A 74 13.47 5.29 4.98
CA VAL A 74 12.06 4.86 5.06
C VAL A 74 11.15 6.07 5.29
N TYR A 75 11.47 6.92 6.25
CA TYR A 75 10.66 8.12 6.54
C TYR A 75 10.63 9.11 5.38
N ARG A 76 11.75 9.28 4.66
CA ARG A 76 11.78 10.12 3.45
C ARG A 76 10.91 9.53 2.34
N ALA A 77 10.97 8.22 2.14
CA ALA A 77 10.12 7.54 1.17
C ALA A 77 8.62 7.73 1.50
N ILE A 78 8.24 7.53 2.76
CA ILE A 78 6.86 7.76 3.23
C ILE A 78 6.45 9.22 2.99
N ALA A 79 7.28 10.18 3.35
CA ALA A 79 6.97 11.61 3.16
C ALA A 79 6.77 11.96 1.68
N ALA A 80 7.68 11.50 0.80
CA ALA A 80 7.58 11.74 -0.64
C ALA A 80 6.30 11.12 -1.24
N THR A 81 5.96 9.90 -0.82
CA THR A 81 4.71 9.24 -1.24
C THR A 81 3.48 10.04 -0.83
N LEU A 82 3.42 10.48 0.43
CA LEU A 82 2.28 11.27 0.92
C LEU A 82 2.16 12.62 0.21
N GLU A 83 3.25 13.26 -0.13
CA GLU A 83 3.25 14.50 -0.91
C GLU A 83 2.74 14.26 -2.34
N GLY A 84 3.19 13.20 -3.00
CA GLY A 84 2.73 12.79 -4.32
C GLY A 84 1.22 12.50 -4.35
N LEU A 85 0.72 11.76 -3.38
CA LEU A 85 -0.71 11.44 -3.25
C LEU A 85 -1.56 12.69 -3.01
N ARG A 86 -1.11 13.63 -2.17
CA ARG A 86 -1.78 14.91 -1.95
C ARG A 86 -1.84 15.76 -3.21
N ALA A 87 -0.74 15.81 -3.97
CA ALA A 87 -0.70 16.54 -5.23
C ALA A 87 -1.66 15.95 -6.27
N ALA A 88 -1.70 14.62 -6.39
CA ALA A 88 -2.63 13.92 -7.28
C ALA A 88 -4.10 14.17 -6.91
N ASP A 89 -4.45 14.09 -5.63
CA ASP A 89 -5.80 14.39 -5.14
C ASP A 89 -6.20 15.85 -5.42
N ALA A 90 -5.30 16.80 -5.16
CA ALA A 90 -5.53 18.20 -5.44
C ALA A 90 -5.73 18.49 -6.96
N ALA A 91 -4.98 17.81 -7.83
CA ALA A 91 -5.13 17.90 -9.27
C ALA A 91 -6.48 17.33 -9.74
N SER A 92 -6.87 16.17 -9.19
CA SER A 92 -8.16 15.53 -9.47
C SER A 92 -9.34 16.43 -9.10
N ARG A 93 -9.32 17.02 -7.91
CA ARG A 93 -10.36 17.96 -7.44
C ARG A 93 -10.47 19.22 -8.30
N ARG A 94 -9.34 19.73 -8.81
CA ARG A 94 -9.34 20.89 -9.74
C ARG A 94 -9.96 20.54 -11.08
N SER A 95 -9.68 19.36 -11.61
CA SER A 95 -10.23 18.87 -12.87
C SER A 95 -11.74 18.72 -12.80
N VAL A 96 -12.28 18.20 -11.70
CA VAL A 96 -13.74 18.06 -11.48
C VAL A 96 -14.41 19.43 -11.32
N LYS A 97 -13.73 20.43 -10.75
CA LYS A 97 -14.31 21.76 -10.50
C LYS A 97 -14.22 22.69 -11.72
N ALA A 98 -13.51 22.33 -12.78
CA ALA A 98 -13.43 23.12 -14.00
C ALA A 98 -14.80 23.14 -14.73
N PRO A 99 -15.44 24.29 -14.95
CA PRO A 99 -16.73 24.34 -15.63
C PRO A 99 -16.56 23.82 -17.06
N ARG A 100 -17.37 22.84 -17.45
CA ARG A 100 -17.47 22.42 -18.84
C ARG A 100 -17.88 23.65 -19.65
N ARG A 101 -16.97 24.22 -20.44
CA ARG A 101 -17.32 25.23 -21.46
C ARG A 101 -18.34 24.58 -22.40
N ARG A 102 -19.60 24.95 -22.22
CA ARG A 102 -20.62 24.67 -23.21
C ARG A 102 -20.21 25.46 -24.47
N HIS A 103 -19.78 24.76 -25.49
CA HIS A 103 -19.77 25.32 -26.82
C HIS A 103 -21.24 25.57 -27.22
N LEU A 104 -21.69 26.81 -27.06
CA LEU A 104 -22.90 27.26 -27.75
C LEU A 104 -22.57 27.21 -29.26
N ARG A 105 -23.09 26.19 -29.94
CA ARG A 105 -23.20 26.25 -31.39
C ARG A 105 -24.30 27.26 -31.71
N LEU A 106 -23.90 28.44 -32.15
CA LEU A 106 -24.81 29.35 -32.83
C LEU A 106 -25.19 28.66 -34.15
N ALA A 107 -26.43 28.20 -34.24
CA ALA A 107 -27.00 27.80 -35.50
C ALA A 107 -27.29 29.10 -36.27
N ALA A 108 -26.70 29.25 -37.45
CA ALA A 108 -27.09 30.22 -38.43
C ALA A 108 -28.27 29.71 -39.25
#